data_3417fc9dfe7799ba19baf657a8511bac
#
_entry.id   3417fc9dfe7799ba19baf657a8511bac
#
_cell.length_a   1.000
_cell.length_b   1.000
_cell.length_c   1.000
_cell.angle_alpha   90.00
_cell.angle_beta   90.00
_cell.angle_gamma   90.00
#
_symmetry.space_group_name_H-M   'P 1'
#
loop_
_entity.id
_entity.type
_entity.pdbx_description
1 polymer ?
#
loop_
_entity_poly.entity_id
_entity_poly.type
_entity_poly.pdbx_seq_one_letter_code
_entity_poly.pdbx_strand_id
1 'polypeptide(L)'
;MTIFGTRPEAIKMAPLALELQKRPGIRALCCVTAQHREMLDSVLEIFKLKPDYDLNIMQPRQTLSTITSKCLTGMDDVLNEAKPDLVLVHGDTSTTFAGALAAFYHQIPVGHVEAGLRTYDKWSPFPEEMNRKMVGAIADLHFCPTVANQKNLQRENITQGVFLTGNTVIDALQTTVVKDFTFAEDILNNLDYENRKVILVTCHRRENYGQPMTNIMTALRRIADAFPEVELVYPVHLSPVVQEAAHKYLDNHPRIHLIAPLAVDEMHNLMARSYLVLTDSGGLQEEAPALGKPVLVMRRETERCRLAFSEASKGRTTAMICSGEPVMRAAMSSK
;
A
#
# COMPACT_ATOMS: atom_id res chain seq x y z
N MET A 1 5.12 11.94 -18.27
CA MET A 1 5.09 10.45 -18.26
C MET A 1 5.02 9.96 -16.82
N THR A 2 4.18 8.97 -16.50
CA THR A 2 4.18 8.26 -15.21
C THR A 2 4.98 6.97 -15.33
N ILE A 3 5.83 6.66 -14.33
CA ILE A 3 6.68 5.45 -14.32
C ILE A 3 6.42 4.69 -13.02
N PHE A 4 6.09 3.40 -13.11
CA PHE A 4 5.92 2.50 -11.97
C PHE A 4 6.10 1.03 -12.38
N GLY A 5 6.28 0.12 -11.43
CA GLY A 5 6.61 -1.27 -11.76
C GLY A 5 6.06 -2.34 -10.85
N THR A 6 5.46 -1.95 -9.73
CA THR A 6 4.92 -2.89 -8.74
C THR A 6 3.43 -2.65 -8.51
N ARG A 7 2.75 -3.66 -7.94
CA ARG A 7 1.33 -3.57 -7.58
C ARG A 7 1.01 -2.36 -6.66
N PRO A 8 1.75 -2.11 -5.56
CA PRO A 8 1.46 -0.98 -4.69
C PRO A 8 1.63 0.38 -5.36
N GLU A 9 2.61 0.52 -6.25
CA GLU A 9 2.78 1.74 -7.05
C GLU A 9 1.62 1.91 -8.02
N ALA A 10 1.23 0.85 -8.74
CA ALA A 10 0.14 0.89 -9.70
C ALA A 10 -1.19 1.34 -9.08
N ILE A 11 -1.55 0.82 -7.90
CA ILE A 11 -2.76 1.20 -7.18
C ILE A 11 -2.82 2.72 -6.96
N LYS A 12 -1.67 3.34 -6.62
CA LYS A 12 -1.57 4.76 -6.29
C LYS A 12 -1.35 5.65 -7.52
N MET A 13 -0.70 5.12 -8.55
CA MET A 13 -0.40 5.88 -9.78
C MET A 13 -1.52 5.81 -10.81
N ALA A 14 -2.35 4.76 -10.82
CA ALA A 14 -3.44 4.63 -11.77
C ALA A 14 -4.46 5.79 -11.68
N PRO A 15 -4.96 6.20 -10.51
CA PRO A 15 -5.84 7.37 -10.39
C PRO A 15 -5.20 8.64 -10.96
N LEU A 16 -3.92 8.87 -10.65
CA LEU A 16 -3.19 10.03 -11.15
C LEU A 16 -3.03 9.97 -12.67
N ALA A 17 -2.63 8.83 -13.24
CA ALA A 17 -2.49 8.67 -14.68
C ALA A 17 -3.83 8.90 -15.41
N LEU A 18 -4.92 8.33 -14.90
CA LEU A 18 -6.26 8.52 -15.45
C LEU A 18 -6.74 9.97 -15.35
N GLU A 19 -6.40 10.67 -14.26
CA GLU A 19 -6.78 12.08 -14.12
C GLU A 19 -5.98 12.96 -15.08
N LEU A 20 -4.69 12.70 -15.27
CA LEU A 20 -3.85 13.39 -16.26
C LEU A 20 -4.37 13.21 -17.69
N GLN A 21 -4.89 12.02 -18.04
CA GLN A 21 -5.48 11.77 -19.36
C GLN A 21 -6.74 12.61 -19.64
N LYS A 22 -7.45 13.04 -18.60
CA LYS A 22 -8.65 13.88 -18.73
C LYS A 22 -8.31 15.37 -18.92
N ARG A 23 -7.07 15.79 -18.68
CA ARG A 23 -6.70 17.22 -18.69
C ARG A 23 -6.39 17.71 -20.10
N PRO A 24 -7.11 18.74 -20.59
CA PRO A 24 -6.77 19.32 -21.87
C PRO A 24 -5.36 19.95 -21.84
N GLY A 25 -4.59 19.75 -22.89
CA GLY A 25 -3.21 20.25 -23.00
C GLY A 25 -2.15 19.36 -22.34
N ILE A 26 -2.53 18.23 -21.74
CA ILE A 26 -1.60 17.23 -21.21
C ILE A 26 -1.67 15.96 -22.09
N ARG A 27 -0.54 15.56 -22.65
CA ARG A 27 -0.36 14.22 -23.21
C ARG A 27 0.18 13.32 -22.11
N ALA A 28 -0.70 12.59 -21.44
CA ALA A 28 -0.33 11.65 -20.39
C ALA A 28 0.18 10.34 -21.01
N LEU A 29 1.44 9.98 -20.70
CA LEU A 29 2.05 8.71 -21.07
C LEU A 29 2.26 7.86 -19.82
N CYS A 30 2.03 6.56 -19.93
CA CYS A 30 2.22 5.58 -18.88
C CYS A 30 3.30 4.57 -19.28
N CYS A 31 4.36 4.47 -18.49
CA CYS A 31 5.40 3.47 -18.67
C CYS A 31 5.43 2.54 -17.45
N VAL A 32 5.38 1.23 -17.69
CA VAL A 32 5.52 0.23 -16.65
C VAL A 32 6.81 -0.56 -16.81
N THR A 33 7.49 -0.83 -15.69
CA THR A 33 8.68 -1.69 -15.72
C THR A 33 8.31 -3.17 -15.57
N ALA A 34 7.13 -3.46 -15.03
CA ALA A 34 6.63 -4.81 -14.75
C ALA A 34 7.63 -5.64 -13.93
N GLN A 35 8.13 -5.05 -12.84
CA GLN A 35 8.99 -5.74 -11.87
C GLN A 35 8.29 -6.97 -11.26
N HIS A 36 6.94 -6.93 -11.11
CA HIS A 36 6.07 -8.02 -10.69
C HIS A 36 4.89 -8.11 -11.68
N ARG A 37 5.05 -8.92 -12.75
CA ARG A 37 4.16 -8.96 -13.91
C ARG A 37 2.69 -9.19 -13.57
N GLU A 38 2.35 -10.38 -13.05
CA GLU A 38 0.97 -10.79 -12.84
C GLU A 38 0.20 -9.87 -11.88
N MET A 39 0.87 -9.46 -10.79
CA MET A 39 0.27 -8.57 -9.79
C MET A 39 0.06 -7.14 -10.30
N LEU A 40 0.89 -6.69 -11.23
CA LEU A 40 0.75 -5.38 -11.87
C LEU A 40 -0.42 -5.40 -12.86
N ASP A 41 -0.47 -6.43 -13.72
CA ASP A 41 -1.48 -6.55 -14.76
C ASP A 41 -2.91 -6.57 -14.19
N SER A 42 -3.13 -7.27 -13.08
CA SER A 42 -4.43 -7.28 -12.41
C SER A 42 -4.89 -5.87 -11.98
N VAL A 43 -3.96 -5.02 -11.52
CA VAL A 43 -4.30 -3.63 -11.16
C VAL A 43 -4.59 -2.79 -12.41
N LEU A 44 -3.77 -2.93 -13.44
CA LEU A 44 -3.98 -2.23 -14.71
C LEU A 44 -5.36 -2.55 -15.31
N GLU A 45 -5.79 -3.81 -15.20
CA GLU A 45 -7.12 -4.26 -15.65
C GLU A 45 -8.25 -3.65 -14.82
N ILE A 46 -8.16 -3.69 -13.48
CA ILE A 46 -9.14 -3.09 -12.57
C ILE A 46 -9.35 -1.60 -12.86
N PHE A 47 -8.25 -0.86 -13.07
CA PHE A 47 -8.32 0.57 -13.39
C PHE A 47 -8.53 0.86 -14.87
N LYS A 48 -8.57 -0.16 -15.74
CA LYS A 48 -8.65 -0.01 -17.20
C LYS A 48 -7.55 0.90 -17.75
N LEU A 49 -6.37 0.87 -17.15
CA LEU A 49 -5.21 1.65 -17.55
C LEU A 49 -4.33 0.82 -18.48
N LYS A 50 -4.17 1.28 -19.72
CA LYS A 50 -3.28 0.66 -20.70
C LYS A 50 -1.96 1.41 -20.71
N PRO A 51 -0.82 0.76 -20.41
CA PRO A 51 0.48 1.41 -20.53
C PRO A 51 0.85 1.67 -22.01
N ASP A 52 1.51 2.79 -22.25
CA ASP A 52 2.07 3.12 -23.57
C ASP A 52 3.40 2.40 -23.79
N TYR A 53 4.17 2.20 -22.71
CA TYR A 53 5.46 1.51 -22.72
C TYR A 53 5.50 0.44 -21.63
N ASP A 54 6.07 -0.71 -21.95
CA ASP A 54 6.21 -1.84 -21.06
C ASP A 54 7.59 -2.47 -21.19
N LEU A 55 8.43 -2.32 -20.16
CA LEU A 55 9.80 -2.82 -20.16
C LEU A 55 9.90 -4.32 -19.86
N ASN A 56 8.87 -4.89 -19.25
CA ASN A 56 8.79 -6.32 -18.92
C ASN A 56 10.08 -6.91 -18.31
N ILE A 57 10.62 -6.24 -17.28
CA ILE A 57 11.93 -6.58 -16.73
C ILE A 57 11.92 -7.79 -15.80
N MET A 58 10.74 -8.34 -15.44
CA MET A 58 10.62 -9.44 -14.50
C MET A 58 11.41 -10.67 -14.93
N GLN A 59 12.23 -11.20 -14.03
CA GLN A 59 12.94 -12.47 -14.20
C GLN A 59 13.03 -13.21 -12.87
N PRO A 60 13.13 -14.56 -12.88
CA PRO A 60 13.35 -15.33 -11.65
C PRO A 60 14.67 -14.92 -10.95
N ARG A 61 14.64 -14.83 -9.62
CA ARG A 61 15.81 -14.58 -8.77
C ARG A 61 16.58 -13.28 -9.08
N GLN A 62 15.88 -12.21 -9.46
CA GLN A 62 16.50 -10.91 -9.69
C GLN A 62 17.14 -10.35 -8.42
N THR A 63 18.34 -9.77 -8.58
CA THR A 63 18.97 -8.92 -7.55
C THR A 63 18.53 -7.47 -7.71
N LEU A 64 18.70 -6.66 -6.67
CA LEU A 64 18.44 -5.21 -6.74
C LEU A 64 19.26 -4.55 -7.87
N SER A 65 20.53 -4.94 -8.01
CA SER A 65 21.39 -4.45 -9.08
C SER A 65 20.86 -4.78 -10.49
N THR A 66 20.36 -6.01 -10.66
CA THR A 66 19.79 -6.42 -11.97
C THR A 66 18.51 -5.64 -12.28
N ILE A 67 17.63 -5.44 -11.30
CA ILE A 67 16.41 -4.65 -11.47
C ILE A 67 16.77 -3.21 -11.85
N THR A 68 17.64 -2.56 -11.07
CA THR A 68 18.05 -1.17 -11.29
C THR A 68 18.70 -0.99 -12.68
N SER A 69 19.63 -1.88 -13.06
CA SER A 69 20.30 -1.80 -14.36
C SER A 69 19.33 -1.95 -15.53
N LYS A 70 18.40 -2.92 -15.46
CA LYS A 70 17.41 -3.13 -16.51
C LYS A 70 16.42 -1.99 -16.63
N CYS A 71 15.94 -1.46 -15.48
CA CYS A 71 15.10 -0.27 -15.48
C CYS A 71 15.81 0.91 -16.11
N LEU A 72 17.07 1.17 -15.71
CA LEU A 72 17.83 2.31 -16.18
C LEU A 72 18.07 2.24 -17.71
N THR A 73 18.54 1.09 -18.21
CA THR A 73 18.79 0.92 -19.67
C THR A 73 17.49 0.91 -20.48
N GLY A 74 16.44 0.26 -20.02
CA GLY A 74 15.16 0.27 -20.71
C GLY A 74 14.49 1.63 -20.72
N MET A 75 14.66 2.42 -19.66
CA MET A 75 14.17 3.80 -19.60
C MET A 75 14.92 4.71 -20.58
N ASP A 76 16.19 4.46 -20.85
CA ASP A 76 16.96 5.25 -21.80
C ASP A 76 16.32 5.25 -23.19
N ASP A 77 15.94 4.08 -23.70
CA ASP A 77 15.26 3.92 -24.98
C ASP A 77 13.89 4.63 -24.98
N VAL A 78 13.10 4.42 -23.92
CA VAL A 78 11.75 5.02 -23.80
C VAL A 78 11.82 6.54 -23.74
N LEU A 79 12.74 7.11 -22.96
CA LEU A 79 12.86 8.56 -22.80
C LEU A 79 13.40 9.23 -24.07
N ASN A 80 14.30 8.57 -24.81
CA ASN A 80 14.77 9.02 -26.11
C ASN A 80 13.65 9.10 -27.15
N GLU A 81 12.74 8.13 -27.14
CA GLU A 81 11.59 8.09 -28.05
C GLU A 81 10.50 9.07 -27.63
N ALA A 82 10.05 8.97 -26.38
CA ALA A 82 8.87 9.68 -25.87
C ALA A 82 9.11 11.17 -25.61
N LYS A 83 10.33 11.55 -25.21
CA LYS A 83 10.78 12.91 -24.84
C LYS A 83 9.76 13.65 -23.97
N PRO A 84 9.39 13.13 -22.82
CA PRO A 84 8.39 13.76 -21.96
C PRO A 84 8.96 15.04 -21.33
N ASP A 85 8.10 16.06 -21.13
CA ASP A 85 8.47 17.30 -20.45
C ASP A 85 8.58 17.14 -18.92
N LEU A 86 8.01 16.06 -18.38
CA LEU A 86 8.00 15.73 -16.95
C LEU A 86 7.85 14.23 -16.75
N VAL A 87 8.64 13.67 -15.85
CA VAL A 87 8.51 12.30 -15.37
C VAL A 87 7.95 12.31 -13.95
N LEU A 88 6.94 11.49 -13.68
CA LEU A 88 6.38 11.25 -12.34
C LEU A 88 6.72 9.84 -11.89
N VAL A 89 7.37 9.73 -10.74
CA VAL A 89 7.71 8.47 -10.07
C VAL A 89 7.04 8.40 -8.71
N HIS A 90 6.86 7.19 -8.15
CA HIS A 90 6.10 7.02 -6.92
C HIS A 90 6.89 6.26 -5.85
N GLY A 91 6.92 6.80 -4.64
CA GLY A 91 7.39 6.07 -3.44
C GLY A 91 8.89 5.79 -3.43
N ASP A 92 9.26 4.52 -3.35
CA ASP A 92 10.60 4.13 -2.90
C ASP A 92 11.16 2.84 -3.49
N THR A 93 10.53 2.31 -4.53
CA THR A 93 11.02 1.08 -5.18
C THR A 93 12.31 1.31 -5.98
N SER A 94 12.95 0.21 -6.38
CA SER A 94 14.09 0.29 -7.32
C SER A 94 13.67 0.87 -8.67
N THR A 95 12.42 0.64 -9.11
CA THR A 95 11.82 1.27 -10.29
C THR A 95 11.75 2.78 -10.13
N THR A 96 11.26 3.27 -8.98
CA THR A 96 11.17 4.70 -8.65
C THR A 96 12.53 5.39 -8.77
N PHE A 97 13.55 4.80 -8.13
CA PHE A 97 14.91 5.32 -8.17
C PHE A 97 15.50 5.30 -9.58
N ALA A 98 15.42 4.16 -10.28
CA ALA A 98 15.98 4.03 -11.62
C ALA A 98 15.27 4.94 -12.64
N GLY A 99 13.93 5.07 -12.54
CA GLY A 99 13.16 5.99 -13.39
C GLY A 99 13.51 7.45 -13.17
N ALA A 100 13.67 7.88 -11.91
CA ALA A 100 14.11 9.24 -11.58
C ALA A 100 15.54 9.51 -12.08
N LEU A 101 16.46 8.56 -11.91
CA LEU A 101 17.84 8.68 -12.35
C LEU A 101 17.95 8.74 -13.89
N ALA A 102 17.17 7.91 -14.59
CA ALA A 102 17.12 7.96 -16.06
C ALA A 102 16.60 9.32 -16.54
N ALA A 103 15.51 9.83 -15.98
CA ALA A 103 14.97 11.14 -16.32
C ALA A 103 16.01 12.25 -16.08
N PHE A 104 16.73 12.21 -14.97
CA PHE A 104 17.81 13.15 -14.65
C PHE A 104 18.93 13.11 -15.72
N TYR A 105 19.34 11.94 -16.18
CA TYR A 105 20.36 11.81 -17.24
C TYR A 105 19.89 12.41 -18.59
N HIS A 106 18.60 12.38 -18.85
CA HIS A 106 17.97 13.01 -20.00
C HIS A 106 17.61 14.49 -19.78
N GLN A 107 17.97 15.08 -18.63
CA GLN A 107 17.65 16.46 -18.25
C GLN A 107 16.14 16.73 -18.25
N ILE A 108 15.35 15.71 -17.91
CA ILE A 108 13.89 15.79 -17.78
C ILE A 108 13.53 16.01 -16.31
N PRO A 109 12.73 17.04 -15.99
CA PRO A 109 12.26 17.29 -14.64
C PRO A 109 11.54 16.08 -14.03
N VAL A 110 11.71 15.85 -12.73
CA VAL A 110 11.16 14.73 -12.00
C VAL A 110 10.20 15.20 -10.92
N GLY A 111 9.00 14.63 -10.88
CA GLY A 111 8.05 14.76 -9.78
C GLY A 111 7.98 13.46 -8.96
N HIS A 112 8.20 13.57 -7.66
CA HIS A 112 8.15 12.46 -6.72
C HIS A 112 6.81 12.42 -5.99
N VAL A 113 5.97 11.44 -6.31
CA VAL A 113 4.69 11.18 -5.66
C VAL A 113 4.92 10.32 -4.40
N GLU A 114 4.22 10.60 -3.33
CA GLU A 114 4.42 10.03 -1.98
C GLU A 114 5.81 10.41 -1.41
N ALA A 115 6.21 11.66 -1.60
CA ALA A 115 7.50 12.18 -1.17
C ALA A 115 7.56 12.43 0.35
N GLY A 116 8.77 12.37 0.91
CA GLY A 116 9.04 12.78 2.30
C GLY A 116 8.78 11.74 3.38
N LEU A 117 8.46 10.50 3.05
CA LEU A 117 8.47 9.38 4.00
C LEU A 117 9.92 9.14 4.47
N ARG A 118 10.15 9.05 5.80
CA ARG A 118 11.47 8.81 6.40
C ARG A 118 11.39 7.96 7.66
N THR A 119 12.31 7.02 7.78
CA THR A 119 12.65 6.33 9.03
C THR A 119 13.93 6.87 9.65
N TYR A 120 14.78 7.50 8.84
CA TYR A 120 16.14 7.94 9.17
C TYR A 120 17.11 6.80 9.48
N ASP A 121 16.72 5.56 9.33
CA ASP A 121 17.59 4.40 9.35
C ASP A 121 17.77 3.87 7.93
N LYS A 122 18.97 4.04 7.36
CA LYS A 122 19.30 3.63 5.97
C LYS A 122 19.13 2.14 5.71
N TRP A 123 19.03 1.33 6.76
CA TRP A 123 18.88 -0.12 6.69
C TRP A 123 17.44 -0.60 6.98
N SER A 124 16.53 0.30 7.34
CA SER A 124 15.16 -0.05 7.70
C SER A 124 14.12 1.01 7.26
N PRO A 125 13.25 0.68 6.29
CA PRO A 125 13.26 -0.51 5.42
C PRO A 125 14.41 -0.44 4.40
N PHE A 126 14.91 -1.59 4.02
CA PHE A 126 15.98 -1.72 3.03
C PHE A 126 15.46 -2.37 1.74
N PRO A 127 15.74 -1.78 0.54
CA PRO A 127 16.54 -0.58 0.23
C PRO A 127 15.74 0.74 0.23
N GLU A 128 14.47 0.72 0.63
CA GLU A 128 13.47 1.76 0.39
C GLU A 128 13.87 3.11 0.99
N GLU A 129 14.43 3.15 2.20
CA GLU A 129 14.81 4.42 2.83
C GLU A 129 15.87 5.18 2.03
N MET A 130 16.84 4.46 1.47
CA MET A 130 17.86 5.09 0.62
C MET A 130 17.33 5.48 -0.74
N ASN A 131 16.45 4.67 -1.34
CA ASN A 131 15.77 5.05 -2.58
C ASN A 131 15.02 6.36 -2.42
N ARG A 132 14.24 6.54 -1.34
CA ARG A 132 13.51 7.79 -1.03
C ARG A 132 14.44 9.00 -0.96
N LYS A 133 15.58 8.86 -0.28
CA LYS A 133 16.57 9.95 -0.14
C LYS A 133 17.19 10.32 -1.48
N MET A 134 17.59 9.33 -2.28
CA MET A 134 18.19 9.58 -3.58
C MET A 134 17.19 10.20 -4.56
N VAL A 135 15.95 9.71 -4.60
CA VAL A 135 14.89 10.32 -5.40
C VAL A 135 14.59 11.73 -4.93
N GLY A 136 14.54 11.96 -3.62
CA GLY A 136 14.35 13.31 -3.04
C GLY A 136 15.43 14.31 -3.44
N ALA A 137 16.67 13.86 -3.65
CA ALA A 137 17.76 14.71 -4.13
C ALA A 137 17.71 14.98 -5.65
N ILE A 138 17.07 14.10 -6.43
CA ILE A 138 16.93 14.22 -7.88
C ILE A 138 15.68 15.02 -8.27
N ALA A 139 14.59 14.86 -7.55
CA ALA A 139 13.28 15.40 -7.92
C ALA A 139 13.21 16.93 -7.81
N ASP A 140 12.52 17.56 -8.76
CA ASP A 140 12.21 19.00 -8.79
C ASP A 140 10.87 19.29 -8.08
N LEU A 141 9.93 18.35 -8.12
CA LEU A 141 8.61 18.46 -7.52
C LEU A 141 8.39 17.32 -6.52
N HIS A 142 7.87 17.66 -5.33
CA HIS A 142 7.66 16.71 -4.24
C HIS A 142 6.21 16.77 -3.77
N PHE A 143 5.46 15.71 -4.01
CA PHE A 143 4.05 15.61 -3.62
C PHE A 143 3.95 14.80 -2.32
N CYS A 144 3.81 15.52 -1.20
CA CYS A 144 3.83 14.96 0.15
C CYS A 144 2.44 14.52 0.59
N PRO A 145 2.26 13.31 1.12
CA PRO A 145 0.99 12.86 1.67
C PRO A 145 0.54 13.65 2.90
N THR A 146 1.47 14.03 3.78
CA THR A 146 1.16 14.68 5.06
C THR A 146 2.12 15.83 5.37
N VAL A 147 1.72 16.70 6.32
CA VAL A 147 2.57 17.77 6.85
C VAL A 147 3.87 17.22 7.48
N ALA A 148 3.83 16.02 8.06
CA ALA A 148 5.03 15.39 8.62
C ALA A 148 6.03 15.02 7.52
N ASN A 149 5.55 14.54 6.37
CA ASN A 149 6.40 14.25 5.21
C ASN A 149 7.03 15.52 4.65
N GLN A 150 6.27 16.61 4.57
CA GLN A 150 6.79 17.92 4.19
C GLN A 150 7.89 18.41 5.16
N LYS A 151 7.69 18.26 6.48
CA LYS A 151 8.70 18.58 7.48
C LYS A 151 9.97 17.74 7.36
N ASN A 152 9.86 16.48 6.97
CA ASN A 152 11.01 15.63 6.72
C ASN A 152 11.88 16.17 5.57
N LEU A 153 11.26 16.58 4.47
CA LEU A 153 11.97 17.21 3.35
C LEU A 153 12.61 18.56 3.78
N GLN A 154 11.93 19.36 4.56
CA GLN A 154 12.50 20.61 5.10
C GLN A 154 13.75 20.37 5.95
N ARG A 155 13.79 19.30 6.76
CA ARG A 155 14.99 18.90 7.51
C ARG A 155 16.18 18.52 6.61
N GLU A 156 15.92 18.12 5.39
CA GLU A 156 16.92 17.80 4.36
C GLU A 156 17.20 19.02 3.44
N ASN A 157 16.77 20.22 3.83
CA ASN A 157 16.87 21.46 3.06
C ASN A 157 16.14 21.45 1.72
N ILE A 158 15.18 20.55 1.52
CA ILE A 158 14.30 20.52 0.36
C ILE A 158 13.08 21.38 0.68
N THR A 159 13.07 22.62 0.19
CA THR A 159 12.04 23.61 0.53
C THR A 159 11.28 24.15 -0.68
N GLN A 160 11.81 23.93 -1.89
CA GLN A 160 11.18 24.34 -3.15
C GLN A 160 10.48 23.18 -3.83
N GLY A 161 9.45 23.45 -4.60
CA GLY A 161 8.71 22.41 -5.32
C GLY A 161 7.98 21.42 -4.42
N VAL A 162 7.72 21.75 -3.15
CA VAL A 162 7.10 20.84 -2.16
C VAL A 162 5.63 21.17 -1.99
N PHE A 163 4.77 20.20 -2.28
CA PHE A 163 3.31 20.31 -2.24
C PHE A 163 2.70 19.31 -1.27
N LEU A 164 1.73 19.72 -0.48
CA LEU A 164 0.91 18.84 0.36
C LEU A 164 -0.31 18.41 -0.46
N THR A 165 -0.36 17.14 -0.86
CA THR A 165 -1.37 16.64 -1.81
C THR A 165 -2.28 15.55 -1.25
N GLY A 166 -1.94 14.97 -0.10
CA GLY A 166 -2.57 13.73 0.35
C GLY A 166 -1.95 12.49 -0.31
N ASN A 167 -2.57 11.34 -0.08
CA ASN A 167 -2.12 10.06 -0.65
C ASN A 167 -3.12 9.58 -1.72
N THR A 168 -2.64 9.31 -2.92
CA THR A 168 -3.44 8.88 -4.07
C THR A 168 -4.08 7.50 -3.90
N VAL A 169 -3.72 6.74 -2.87
CA VAL A 169 -4.43 5.51 -2.51
C VAL A 169 -5.89 5.79 -2.13
N ILE A 170 -6.17 6.99 -1.58
CA ILE A 170 -7.53 7.40 -1.23
C ILE A 170 -8.38 7.58 -2.50
N ASP A 171 -7.77 8.13 -3.55
CA ASP A 171 -8.43 8.26 -4.86
C ASP A 171 -8.67 6.88 -5.50
N ALA A 172 -7.77 5.92 -5.28
CA ALA A 172 -7.95 4.54 -5.72
C ALA A 172 -9.19 3.90 -5.08
N LEU A 173 -9.42 4.12 -3.78
CA LEU A 173 -10.60 3.62 -3.07
C LEU A 173 -11.92 4.13 -3.68
N GLN A 174 -11.96 5.37 -4.15
CA GLN A 174 -13.15 5.93 -4.82
C GLN A 174 -13.50 5.20 -6.13
N THR A 175 -12.49 4.59 -6.77
CA THR A 175 -12.69 3.83 -8.00
C THR A 175 -13.04 2.36 -7.73
N THR A 176 -12.44 1.76 -6.71
CA THR A 176 -12.52 0.31 -6.47
C THR A 176 -13.65 -0.09 -5.51
N VAL A 177 -14.05 0.80 -4.59
CA VAL A 177 -15.14 0.51 -3.65
C VAL A 177 -16.48 0.80 -4.31
N VAL A 178 -17.30 -0.23 -4.45
CA VAL A 178 -18.65 -0.14 -5.02
C VAL A 178 -19.69 -0.73 -4.07
N LYS A 179 -20.90 -0.16 -4.08
CA LYS A 179 -21.95 -0.50 -3.12
C LYS A 179 -22.37 -1.98 -3.22
N ASP A 180 -22.58 -2.47 -4.44
CA ASP A 180 -23.12 -3.81 -4.69
C ASP A 180 -22.03 -4.74 -5.24
N PHE A 181 -20.86 -4.74 -4.59
CA PHE A 181 -19.73 -5.58 -5.00
C PHE A 181 -19.99 -7.06 -4.72
N THR A 182 -19.72 -7.91 -5.70
CA THR A 182 -19.77 -9.37 -5.56
C THR A 182 -18.36 -9.92 -5.52
N PHE A 183 -18.03 -10.65 -4.46
CA PHE A 183 -16.72 -11.30 -4.29
C PHE A 183 -16.66 -12.61 -5.09
N ALA A 184 -15.45 -12.99 -5.52
CA ALA A 184 -15.21 -14.31 -6.08
C ALA A 184 -15.36 -15.42 -5.04
N GLU A 185 -14.99 -15.14 -3.78
CA GLU A 185 -15.15 -16.04 -2.66
C GLU A 185 -16.58 -16.00 -2.11
N ASP A 186 -17.35 -17.08 -2.30
CA ASP A 186 -18.77 -17.16 -1.89
C ASP A 186 -19.00 -16.85 -0.41
N ILE A 187 -18.05 -17.25 0.45
CA ILE A 187 -18.16 -16.99 1.88
C ILE A 187 -18.29 -15.50 2.19
N LEU A 188 -17.60 -14.63 1.44
CA LEU A 188 -17.65 -13.20 1.64
C LEU A 188 -18.98 -12.59 1.21
N ASN A 189 -19.66 -13.21 0.25
CA ASN A 189 -21.00 -12.78 -0.17
C ASN A 189 -22.10 -13.18 0.84
N ASN A 190 -21.83 -14.24 1.63
CA ASN A 190 -22.80 -14.81 2.57
C ASN A 190 -22.61 -14.34 4.03
N LEU A 191 -21.58 -13.52 4.31
CA LEU A 191 -21.36 -12.96 5.65
C LEU A 191 -22.46 -11.92 5.98
N ASP A 192 -22.94 -11.97 7.21
CA ASP A 192 -23.90 -10.98 7.74
C ASP A 192 -23.16 -9.73 8.25
N TYR A 193 -22.85 -8.80 7.34
CA TYR A 193 -22.16 -7.55 7.69
C TYR A 193 -23.01 -6.56 8.48
N GLU A 194 -24.31 -6.75 8.59
CA GLU A 194 -25.21 -5.85 9.32
C GLU A 194 -25.30 -6.21 10.80
N ASN A 195 -25.42 -7.50 11.12
CA ASN A 195 -25.65 -7.96 12.48
C ASN A 195 -24.37 -8.55 13.13
N ARG A 196 -23.34 -8.85 12.36
CA ARG A 196 -22.06 -9.40 12.81
C ARG A 196 -20.95 -8.35 12.73
N LYS A 197 -19.98 -8.44 13.64
CA LYS A 197 -18.77 -7.61 13.62
C LYS A 197 -17.69 -8.32 12.79
N VAL A 198 -17.70 -8.07 11.48
CA VAL A 198 -16.68 -8.65 10.60
C VAL A 198 -15.35 -7.89 10.79
N ILE A 199 -14.31 -8.60 11.20
CA ILE A 199 -12.96 -8.06 11.38
C ILE A 199 -12.08 -8.58 10.26
N LEU A 200 -11.55 -7.67 9.44
CA LEU A 200 -10.54 -7.99 8.43
C LEU A 200 -9.17 -8.10 9.11
N VAL A 201 -8.48 -9.21 8.86
CA VAL A 201 -7.13 -9.46 9.38
C VAL A 201 -6.13 -9.55 8.24
N THR A 202 -5.00 -8.85 8.36
CA THR A 202 -3.83 -9.09 7.50
C THR A 202 -2.56 -9.13 8.34
N CYS A 203 -1.75 -10.19 8.20
CA CYS A 203 -0.51 -10.36 8.92
C CYS A 203 0.48 -11.15 8.06
N HIS A 204 1.58 -10.51 7.60
CA HIS A 204 2.53 -11.12 6.69
C HIS A 204 3.96 -10.55 6.79
N ARG A 205 4.18 -9.53 7.63
CA ARG A 205 5.50 -8.90 7.77
C ARG A 205 6.52 -9.83 8.40
N ARG A 206 7.74 -9.85 7.85
CA ARG A 206 8.84 -10.71 8.33
C ARG A 206 9.22 -10.43 9.78
N GLU A 207 9.07 -9.17 10.23
CA GLU A 207 9.31 -8.77 11.62
C GLU A 207 8.37 -9.44 12.63
N ASN A 208 7.22 -9.95 12.17
CA ASN A 208 6.28 -10.70 12.97
C ASN A 208 6.53 -12.22 12.99
N TYR A 209 7.48 -12.74 12.23
CA TYR A 209 7.73 -14.19 12.18
C TYR A 209 8.19 -14.73 13.53
N GLY A 210 7.90 -16.01 13.80
CA GLY A 210 8.21 -16.69 15.05
C GLY A 210 7.24 -16.37 16.18
N GLN A 211 7.74 -16.04 17.36
CA GLN A 211 6.91 -15.83 18.56
C GLN A 211 5.87 -14.71 18.42
N PRO A 212 6.18 -13.54 17.78
CA PRO A 212 5.15 -12.52 17.55
C PRO A 212 3.97 -13.04 16.73
N MET A 213 4.22 -13.81 15.67
CA MET A 213 3.17 -14.42 14.84
C MET A 213 2.29 -15.38 15.67
N THR A 214 2.92 -16.24 16.49
CA THR A 214 2.22 -17.12 17.42
C THR A 214 1.32 -16.34 18.36
N ASN A 215 1.80 -15.26 18.93
CA ASN A 215 1.03 -14.41 19.83
C ASN A 215 -0.17 -13.76 19.11
N ILE A 216 0.04 -13.27 17.88
CA ILE A 216 -1.04 -12.69 17.07
C ILE A 216 -2.13 -13.73 16.78
N MET A 217 -1.75 -14.91 16.26
CA MET A 217 -2.72 -15.97 15.93
C MET A 217 -3.49 -16.45 17.18
N THR A 218 -2.79 -16.59 18.32
CA THR A 218 -3.43 -16.94 19.59
C THR A 218 -4.41 -15.86 20.05
N ALA A 219 -4.07 -14.58 19.89
CA ALA A 219 -4.96 -13.48 20.24
C ALA A 219 -6.20 -13.44 19.33
N LEU A 220 -6.05 -13.67 18.02
CA LEU A 220 -7.17 -13.77 17.07
C LEU A 220 -8.14 -14.89 17.49
N ARG A 221 -7.62 -16.07 17.82
CA ARG A 221 -8.43 -17.20 18.30
C ARG A 221 -9.21 -16.82 19.57
N ARG A 222 -8.54 -16.22 20.55
CA ARG A 222 -9.18 -15.76 21.79
C ARG A 222 -10.26 -14.71 21.57
N ILE A 223 -10.08 -13.81 20.59
CA ILE A 223 -11.11 -12.83 20.20
C ILE A 223 -12.34 -13.55 19.67
N ALA A 224 -12.17 -14.49 18.76
CA ALA A 224 -13.29 -15.26 18.21
C ALA A 224 -14.00 -16.09 19.29
N ASP A 225 -13.26 -16.69 20.22
CA ASP A 225 -13.83 -17.48 21.32
C ASP A 225 -14.62 -16.60 22.31
N ALA A 226 -14.09 -15.41 22.64
CA ALA A 226 -14.65 -14.54 23.66
C ALA A 226 -15.86 -13.70 23.18
N PHE A 227 -15.98 -13.43 21.88
CA PHE A 227 -17.00 -12.54 21.32
C PHE A 227 -17.83 -13.26 20.25
N PRO A 228 -18.99 -13.81 20.63
CA PRO A 228 -19.86 -14.58 19.72
C PRO A 228 -20.32 -13.81 18.48
N GLU A 229 -20.43 -12.49 18.58
CA GLU A 229 -20.85 -11.62 17.47
C GLU A 229 -19.73 -11.32 16.46
N VAL A 230 -18.48 -11.72 16.74
CA VAL A 230 -17.32 -11.45 15.87
C VAL A 230 -17.13 -12.55 14.84
N GLU A 231 -16.91 -12.14 13.59
CA GLU A 231 -16.43 -12.96 12.48
C GLU A 231 -15.03 -12.46 12.07
N LEU A 232 -14.03 -13.33 11.99
CA LEU A 232 -12.71 -12.98 11.50
C LEU A 232 -12.55 -13.43 10.05
N VAL A 233 -12.16 -12.53 9.17
CA VAL A 233 -11.80 -12.86 7.79
C VAL A 233 -10.31 -12.58 7.60
N TYR A 234 -9.56 -13.60 7.26
CA TYR A 234 -8.12 -13.50 7.07
C TYR A 234 -7.71 -14.01 5.69
N PRO A 235 -7.51 -13.12 4.71
CA PRO A 235 -6.82 -13.45 3.46
C PRO A 235 -5.37 -13.82 3.75
N VAL A 236 -5.07 -15.12 3.73
CA VAL A 236 -3.77 -15.63 4.21
C VAL A 236 -2.70 -15.46 3.14
N HIS A 237 -1.64 -14.77 3.48
CA HIS A 237 -0.51 -14.56 2.57
C HIS A 237 0.15 -15.89 2.16
N LEU A 238 0.61 -16.00 0.89
CA LEU A 238 1.17 -17.23 0.31
C LEU A 238 2.51 -17.69 0.91
N SER A 239 3.12 -16.93 1.82
CA SER A 239 4.34 -17.36 2.52
C SER A 239 4.07 -18.61 3.34
N PRO A 240 4.88 -19.68 3.18
CA PRO A 240 4.70 -20.93 3.93
C PRO A 240 4.66 -20.71 5.46
N VAL A 241 5.49 -19.80 5.98
CA VAL A 241 5.56 -19.47 7.41
C VAL A 241 4.23 -18.90 7.91
N VAL A 242 3.57 -18.05 7.10
CA VAL A 242 2.27 -17.46 7.46
C VAL A 242 1.16 -18.48 7.35
N GLN A 243 1.15 -19.29 6.29
CA GLN A 243 0.19 -20.37 6.07
C GLN A 243 0.22 -21.37 7.22
N GLU A 244 1.42 -21.88 7.56
CA GLU A 244 1.59 -22.83 8.67
C GLU A 244 1.08 -22.27 10.00
N ALA A 245 1.42 -21.01 10.31
CA ALA A 245 0.97 -20.37 11.54
C ALA A 245 -0.56 -20.16 11.55
N ALA A 246 -1.14 -19.68 10.45
CA ALA A 246 -2.58 -19.46 10.35
C ALA A 246 -3.36 -20.76 10.55
N HIS A 247 -3.02 -21.80 9.79
CA HIS A 247 -3.69 -23.10 9.88
C HIS A 247 -3.51 -23.76 11.25
N LYS A 248 -2.30 -23.70 11.83
CA LYS A 248 -2.03 -24.30 13.14
C LYS A 248 -2.92 -23.74 14.27
N TYR A 249 -3.18 -22.45 14.25
CA TYR A 249 -3.87 -21.79 15.39
C TYR A 249 -5.33 -21.43 15.10
N LEU A 250 -5.70 -21.24 13.84
CA LEU A 250 -7.00 -20.67 13.49
C LEU A 250 -7.94 -21.65 12.77
N ASP A 251 -7.45 -22.78 12.29
CA ASP A 251 -8.30 -23.79 11.65
C ASP A 251 -9.41 -24.32 12.57
N ASN A 252 -10.46 -24.84 11.94
CA ASN A 252 -11.59 -25.49 12.59
C ASN A 252 -12.34 -24.61 13.59
N HIS A 253 -12.37 -23.28 13.35
CA HIS A 253 -13.22 -22.39 14.11
C HIS A 253 -14.35 -21.85 13.22
N PRO A 254 -15.64 -22.00 13.62
CA PRO A 254 -16.78 -21.69 12.75
C PRO A 254 -16.91 -20.21 12.37
N ARG A 255 -16.23 -19.31 13.06
CA ARG A 255 -16.25 -17.86 12.85
C ARG A 255 -14.88 -17.27 12.50
N ILE A 256 -13.94 -18.11 12.05
CA ILE A 256 -12.65 -17.68 11.50
C ILE A 256 -12.54 -18.22 10.09
N HIS A 257 -12.50 -17.34 9.13
CA HIS A 257 -12.49 -17.64 7.71
C HIS A 257 -11.10 -17.37 7.14
N LEU A 258 -10.32 -18.44 6.96
CA LEU A 258 -9.05 -18.39 6.24
C LEU A 258 -9.34 -18.54 4.76
N ILE A 259 -9.02 -17.50 3.98
CA ILE A 259 -9.29 -17.45 2.54
C ILE A 259 -8.03 -17.19 1.75
N ALA A 260 -8.08 -17.38 0.44
CA ALA A 260 -7.01 -17.02 -0.47
C ALA A 260 -6.73 -15.50 -0.45
N PRO A 261 -5.53 -15.04 -0.84
CA PRO A 261 -5.25 -13.62 -1.01
C PRO A 261 -6.22 -12.99 -2.01
N LEU A 262 -6.75 -11.83 -1.65
CA LEU A 262 -7.73 -11.12 -2.45
C LEU A 262 -7.10 -10.20 -3.50
N ALA A 263 -7.82 -9.96 -4.58
CA ALA A 263 -7.55 -8.87 -5.52
C ALA A 263 -7.73 -7.51 -4.82
N VAL A 264 -7.24 -6.43 -5.44
CA VAL A 264 -7.23 -5.10 -4.81
C VAL A 264 -8.64 -4.58 -4.56
N ASP A 265 -9.51 -4.71 -5.54
CA ASP A 265 -10.91 -4.30 -5.46
C ASP A 265 -11.67 -5.13 -4.42
N GLU A 266 -11.45 -6.45 -4.36
CA GLU A 266 -12.02 -7.32 -3.33
C GLU A 266 -11.55 -6.91 -1.92
N MET A 267 -10.25 -6.66 -1.76
CA MET A 267 -9.68 -6.21 -0.48
C MET A 267 -10.30 -4.88 -0.04
N HIS A 268 -10.43 -3.92 -0.95
CA HIS A 268 -11.02 -2.61 -0.66
C HIS A 268 -12.51 -2.72 -0.30
N ASN A 269 -13.27 -3.55 -1.00
CA ASN A 269 -14.69 -3.77 -0.71
C ASN A 269 -14.91 -4.55 0.60
N LEU A 270 -14.08 -5.56 0.89
CA LEU A 270 -14.11 -6.25 2.18
C LEU A 270 -13.78 -5.29 3.32
N MET A 271 -12.75 -4.46 3.15
CA MET A 271 -12.39 -3.43 4.13
C MET A 271 -13.52 -2.42 4.34
N ALA A 272 -14.18 -1.97 3.26
CA ALA A 272 -15.31 -1.06 3.33
C ALA A 272 -16.53 -1.64 4.07
N ARG A 273 -16.73 -2.96 4.04
CA ARG A 273 -17.80 -3.67 4.76
C ARG A 273 -17.42 -4.11 6.17
N SER A 274 -16.11 -4.14 6.47
CA SER A 274 -15.62 -4.59 7.79
C SER A 274 -15.99 -3.62 8.91
N TYR A 275 -16.14 -4.17 10.12
CA TYR A 275 -16.32 -3.41 11.36
C TYR A 275 -14.98 -2.79 11.82
N LEU A 276 -13.89 -3.56 11.71
CA LEU A 276 -12.55 -3.22 12.19
C LEU A 276 -11.50 -3.88 11.30
N VAL A 277 -10.32 -3.28 11.18
CA VAL A 277 -9.16 -3.86 10.47
C VAL A 277 -8.02 -4.10 11.45
N LEU A 278 -7.51 -5.33 11.49
CA LEU A 278 -6.28 -5.73 12.18
C LEU A 278 -5.19 -5.95 11.13
N THR A 279 -4.13 -5.16 11.14
CA THR A 279 -3.15 -5.21 10.06
C THR A 279 -1.71 -4.95 10.50
N ASP A 280 -0.76 -5.58 9.82
CA ASP A 280 0.65 -5.20 9.83
C ASP A 280 1.08 -4.51 8.51
N SER A 281 0.15 -4.30 7.57
CA SER A 281 0.41 -3.62 6.31
C SER A 281 0.50 -2.11 6.47
N GLY A 282 1.50 -1.48 5.83
CA GLY A 282 1.63 -0.02 5.80
C GLY A 282 0.50 0.67 5.03
N GLY A 283 0.06 0.12 3.89
CA GLY A 283 -1.00 0.70 3.07
C GLY A 283 -2.35 0.75 3.77
N LEU A 284 -2.76 -0.38 4.37
CA LEU A 284 -4.06 -0.46 5.05
C LEU A 284 -4.18 0.49 6.26
N GLN A 285 -3.06 0.94 6.83
CA GLN A 285 -3.07 1.96 7.88
C GLN A 285 -3.60 3.32 7.40
N GLU A 286 -3.53 3.60 6.11
CA GLU A 286 -4.05 4.82 5.48
C GLU A 286 -5.41 4.57 4.80
N GLU A 287 -5.57 3.42 4.17
CA GLU A 287 -6.76 3.03 3.42
C GLU A 287 -7.99 2.83 4.31
N ALA A 288 -7.85 2.08 5.41
CA ALA A 288 -8.98 1.78 6.29
C ALA A 288 -9.55 3.02 6.99
N PRO A 289 -8.75 3.95 7.54
CA PRO A 289 -9.27 5.21 8.06
C PRO A 289 -9.95 6.07 7.00
N ALA A 290 -9.46 6.07 5.75
CA ALA A 290 -10.09 6.79 4.65
C ALA A 290 -11.50 6.27 4.33
N LEU A 291 -11.74 4.97 4.53
CA LEU A 291 -13.06 4.34 4.46
C LEU A 291 -13.87 4.50 5.77
N GLY A 292 -13.34 5.25 6.73
CA GLY A 292 -13.95 5.44 8.05
C GLY A 292 -13.93 4.18 8.92
N LYS A 293 -13.01 3.25 8.69
CA LYS A 293 -12.89 2.02 9.48
C LYS A 293 -11.80 2.16 10.55
N PRO A 294 -12.06 1.72 11.80
CA PRO A 294 -11.02 1.65 12.82
C PRO A 294 -9.92 0.69 12.39
N VAL A 295 -8.68 1.04 12.72
CA VAL A 295 -7.50 0.22 12.41
C VAL A 295 -6.69 -0.02 13.66
N LEU A 296 -6.30 -1.27 13.89
CA LEU A 296 -5.34 -1.64 14.91
C LEU A 296 -4.10 -2.23 14.24
N VAL A 297 -2.96 -1.60 14.47
CA VAL A 297 -1.70 -1.93 13.80
C VAL A 297 -0.92 -2.92 14.65
N MET A 298 -0.65 -4.10 14.07
CA MET A 298 0.08 -5.21 14.70
C MET A 298 1.59 -5.13 14.41
N ARG A 299 2.20 -3.97 14.70
CA ARG A 299 3.63 -3.69 14.52
C ARG A 299 4.20 -2.97 15.74
N ARG A 300 5.51 -3.09 15.98
CA ARG A 300 6.22 -2.32 17.00
C ARG A 300 6.49 -0.89 16.55
N GLU A 301 6.83 -0.71 15.27
CA GLU A 301 7.15 0.58 14.65
C GLU A 301 6.43 0.71 13.32
N THR A 302 6.16 1.95 12.90
CA THR A 302 5.61 2.26 11.58
C THR A 302 6.20 3.58 11.07
N GLU A 303 6.55 3.59 9.78
CA GLU A 303 6.96 4.79 9.04
C GLU A 303 5.78 5.71 8.71
N ARG A 304 4.57 5.22 8.86
CA ARG A 304 3.35 6.00 8.64
C ARG A 304 3.10 6.88 9.84
N CYS A 305 2.86 8.16 9.60
CA CYS A 305 2.47 9.07 10.67
C CYS A 305 1.22 8.52 11.36
N ARG A 306 1.23 8.45 12.69
CA ARG A 306 -0.01 8.35 13.43
C ARG A 306 -0.87 9.48 12.91
N LEU A 307 -1.94 9.16 12.19
CA LEU A 307 -2.93 10.16 11.83
C LEU A 307 -3.43 10.74 13.16
N ALA A 308 -2.79 11.84 13.56
CA ALA A 308 -3.34 12.66 14.62
C ALA A 308 -4.75 12.97 14.15
N PHE A 309 -5.72 12.68 15.00
CA PHE A 309 -7.12 12.98 14.79
C PHE A 309 -7.26 14.26 14.00
N SER A 310 -7.60 14.19 12.72
CA SER A 310 -8.11 15.36 12.04
C SER A 310 -9.54 15.52 12.51
N GLU A 311 -9.92 16.70 12.97
CA GLU A 311 -11.29 17.04 13.35
C GLU A 311 -12.34 16.75 12.25
N ALA A 312 -11.88 16.47 11.03
CA ALA A 312 -12.71 16.10 9.88
C ALA A 312 -13.24 14.66 9.91
N SER A 313 -12.61 13.74 10.64
CA SER A 313 -13.10 12.36 10.80
C SER A 313 -13.67 12.18 12.20
N LYS A 314 -14.93 12.55 12.40
CA LYS A 314 -15.66 12.34 13.66
C LYS A 314 -15.36 10.97 14.27
N GLY A 315 -14.41 10.90 15.22
CA GLY A 315 -14.39 9.89 16.26
C GLY A 315 -13.84 8.50 15.91
N ARG A 316 -12.94 8.28 14.93
CA ARG A 316 -12.42 6.95 14.61
C ARG A 316 -10.90 6.89 14.75
N THR A 317 -10.46 5.97 15.61
CA THR A 317 -9.11 5.90 16.17
C THR A 317 -8.24 4.88 15.43
N THR A 318 -7.02 5.27 15.05
CA THR A 318 -5.94 4.31 14.78
C THR A 318 -5.19 4.06 16.09
N ALA A 319 -5.23 2.85 16.62
CA ALA A 319 -4.46 2.48 17.80
C ALA A 319 -3.33 1.52 17.40
N MET A 320 -2.12 1.83 17.88
CA MET A 320 -0.96 0.96 17.73
C MET A 320 -0.93 -0.03 18.88
N ILE A 321 -0.89 -1.33 18.59
CA ILE A 321 -0.84 -2.38 19.60
C ILE A 321 0.55 -2.98 19.61
N CYS A 322 1.32 -2.60 20.62
CA CYS A 322 2.54 -3.30 20.95
C CYS A 322 2.20 -4.44 21.92
N SER A 323 2.40 -5.68 21.48
CA SER A 323 2.43 -6.95 22.26
C SER A 323 1.63 -6.99 23.58
N GLY A 324 0.51 -7.68 23.60
CA GLY A 324 -0.13 -8.21 24.82
C GLY A 324 -1.29 -7.38 25.39
N GLU A 325 -2.31 -8.03 25.88
CA GLU A 325 -3.51 -7.65 26.65
C GLU A 325 -4.38 -6.38 26.35
N PRO A 326 -3.89 -5.20 25.89
CA PRO A 326 -4.75 -4.02 25.69
C PRO A 326 -5.73 -4.12 24.51
N VAL A 327 -5.50 -5.05 23.58
CA VAL A 327 -6.31 -5.20 22.34
C VAL A 327 -7.79 -5.42 22.63
N MET A 328 -8.09 -6.21 23.63
CA MET A 328 -9.48 -6.58 23.96
C MET A 328 -10.31 -5.40 24.48
N ARG A 329 -9.70 -4.47 25.23
CA ARG A 329 -10.44 -3.32 25.79
C ARG A 329 -10.64 -2.20 24.77
N ALA A 330 -9.65 -1.92 23.91
CA ALA A 330 -9.75 -0.84 22.93
C ALA A 330 -10.78 -1.15 21.82
N ALA A 331 -10.90 -2.40 21.38
CA ALA A 331 -11.87 -2.80 20.35
C ALA A 331 -13.34 -2.71 20.84
N MET A 332 -13.58 -2.69 22.14
CA MET A 332 -14.91 -2.77 22.75
C MET A 332 -15.40 -1.47 23.39
N SER A 333 -14.56 -0.47 23.58
CA SER A 333 -14.94 0.80 24.25
C SER A 333 -15.44 1.90 23.32
N SER A 334 -15.49 1.67 22.01
CA SER A 334 -16.08 2.64 21.06
C SER A 334 -17.57 2.37 20.89
N LYS A 335 -18.36 2.97 21.81
CA LYS A 335 -19.78 3.24 21.58
C LYS A 335 -19.95 4.50 20.76
#